data_db50e2998864406d1d571c0f77773c92
#
_entry.id   db50e2998864406d1d571c0f77773c92
#
_cell.length_a   1.000
_cell.length_b   1.000
_cell.length_c   1.000
_cell.angle_alpha   90.00
_cell.angle_beta   90.00
_cell.angle_gamma   90.00
#
_symmetry.space_group_name_H-M   'P 1'
#
loop_
_entity.id
_entity.type
_entity.pdbx_description
1 polymer ?
#
loop_
_entity_poly.entity_id
_entity_poly.type
_entity_poly.pdbx_seq_one_letter_code
_entity_poly.pdbx_strand_id
1 'polypeptide(L)'
;MTKTFSAKAADVKHEWFVIDATDKVLGRVALRLRGKHKAIYTPRVDTGDFIVIINASKIRVTGTKSTDKIYYRHSGYPGGIYATNFRDMQAKHPGRALEKAVKGMLPKGPLGYAMVKKLKVYAGATHPHTAQAP
;
A
#
# COMPACT_ATOMS: atom_id res chain seq x y z
N MET A 1 26.38 28.49 -8.22
CA MET A 1 25.59 27.67 -7.22
C MET A 1 24.52 26.89 -7.92
N THR A 2 24.52 25.59 -7.74
CA THR A 2 23.43 24.72 -8.19
C THR A 2 22.28 24.84 -7.21
N LYS A 3 21.10 25.17 -7.71
CA LYS A 3 19.87 25.20 -6.87
C LYS A 3 19.30 23.80 -6.73
N THR A 4 18.91 23.42 -5.53
CA THR A 4 18.20 22.17 -5.28
C THR A 4 16.82 22.20 -5.94
N PHE A 5 16.52 21.16 -6.74
CA PHE A 5 15.21 21.04 -7.36
C PHE A 5 14.16 20.69 -6.32
N SER A 6 13.02 21.39 -6.37
CA SER A 6 11.87 21.10 -5.51
C SER A 6 10.62 21.08 -6.39
N ALA A 7 9.96 19.91 -6.48
CA ALA A 7 8.78 19.73 -7.30
C ALA A 7 7.58 20.52 -6.75
N LYS A 8 6.78 21.06 -7.66
CA LYS A 8 5.47 21.63 -7.34
C LYS A 8 4.39 20.62 -7.65
N ALA A 9 3.26 20.70 -6.96
CA ALA A 9 2.15 19.77 -7.18
C ALA A 9 1.66 19.76 -8.64
N ALA A 10 1.73 20.92 -9.33
CA ALA A 10 1.34 21.04 -10.72
C ALA A 10 2.31 20.36 -11.70
N ASP A 11 3.55 20.15 -11.30
CA ASP A 11 4.61 19.58 -12.16
C ASP A 11 4.66 18.04 -12.09
N VAL A 12 3.91 17.43 -11.15
CA VAL A 12 3.94 16.00 -10.90
C VAL A 12 2.95 15.27 -11.81
N LYS A 13 3.45 14.25 -12.52
CA LYS A 13 2.62 13.32 -13.28
C LYS A 13 2.47 12.02 -12.49
N HIS A 14 1.24 11.59 -12.31
CA HIS A 14 0.91 10.31 -11.68
C HIS A 14 0.54 9.29 -12.75
N GLU A 15 1.32 8.23 -12.82
CA GLU A 15 1.06 7.11 -13.74
C GLU A 15 0.34 5.97 -13.00
N TRP A 16 -0.27 5.07 -13.75
CA TRP A 16 -0.97 3.92 -13.21
C TRP A 16 -0.19 2.65 -13.54
N PHE A 17 -0.01 1.78 -12.53
CA PHE A 17 0.66 0.50 -12.67
C PHE A 17 -0.17 -0.63 -12.05
N VAL A 18 -0.10 -1.81 -12.66
CA VAL A 18 -0.67 -3.05 -12.10
C VAL A 18 0.46 -3.93 -11.60
N ILE A 19 0.30 -4.45 -10.39
CA ILE A 19 1.22 -5.40 -9.78
C ILE A 19 0.46 -6.67 -9.42
N ASP A 20 0.96 -7.82 -9.86
CA ASP A 20 0.46 -9.12 -9.44
C ASP A 20 1.15 -9.51 -8.13
N ALA A 21 0.36 -9.72 -7.09
CA ALA A 21 0.85 -10.06 -5.75
C ALA A 21 1.06 -11.57 -5.54
N THR A 22 0.78 -12.41 -6.54
CA THR A 22 0.90 -13.87 -6.42
C THR A 22 2.33 -14.26 -6.02
N ASP A 23 2.47 -14.94 -4.86
CA ASP A 23 3.73 -15.41 -4.29
C ASP A 23 4.81 -14.35 -4.09
N LYS A 24 4.43 -13.06 -4.07
CA LYS A 24 5.38 -11.96 -3.86
C LYS A 24 5.39 -11.49 -2.42
N VAL A 25 6.55 -11.03 -1.97
CA VAL A 25 6.76 -10.44 -0.65
C VAL A 25 6.69 -8.90 -0.78
N LEU A 26 5.98 -8.28 0.15
CA LEU A 26 5.70 -6.84 0.17
C LEU A 26 6.92 -6.01 0.58
N GLY A 27 7.23 -4.97 -0.15
CA GLY A 27 8.30 -4.05 0.22
C GLY A 27 8.48 -2.88 -0.73
N ARG A 28 8.46 -3.13 -2.03
CA ARG A 28 8.75 -2.11 -3.05
C ARG A 28 7.54 -1.25 -3.44
N VAL A 29 6.34 -1.67 -3.08
CA VAL A 29 5.10 -0.94 -3.38
C VAL A 29 5.11 0.43 -2.71
N ALA A 30 5.51 0.49 -1.44
CA ALA A 30 5.59 1.75 -0.70
C ALA A 30 6.58 2.74 -1.32
N LEU A 31 7.68 2.25 -1.87
CA LEU A 31 8.66 3.08 -2.57
C LEU A 31 8.04 3.81 -3.77
N ARG A 32 7.26 3.11 -4.58
CA ARG A 32 6.57 3.70 -5.75
C ARG A 32 5.45 4.66 -5.35
N LEU A 33 4.69 4.33 -4.33
CA LEU A 33 3.65 5.21 -3.79
C LEU A 33 4.23 6.52 -3.27
N ARG A 34 5.39 6.47 -2.66
CA ARG A 34 6.09 7.64 -2.14
C ARG A 34 6.78 8.45 -3.23
N GLY A 35 7.13 7.82 -4.34
CA GLY A 35 7.79 8.48 -5.47
C GLY A 35 9.30 8.52 -5.42
N LYS A 36 9.95 7.77 -4.52
CA LYS A 36 11.42 7.74 -4.39
C LYS A 36 12.15 7.17 -5.62
N HIS A 37 11.44 6.47 -6.49
CA HIS A 37 12.01 5.96 -7.75
C HIS A 37 12.15 7.05 -8.82
N LYS A 38 11.58 8.23 -8.60
CA LYS A 38 11.62 9.35 -9.54
C LYS A 38 12.73 10.34 -9.17
N ALA A 39 13.38 10.90 -10.20
CA ALA A 39 14.39 11.95 -10.00
C ALA A 39 13.80 13.23 -9.40
N ILE A 40 12.52 13.50 -9.62
CA ILE A 40 11.81 14.68 -9.11
C ILE A 40 11.33 14.52 -7.67
N TYR A 41 11.69 13.43 -6.97
CA TYR A 41 11.23 13.20 -5.61
C TYR A 41 11.48 14.39 -4.70
N THR A 42 10.43 14.84 -4.03
CA THR A 42 10.46 15.92 -3.03
C THR A 42 9.66 15.47 -1.80
N PRO A 43 10.25 15.47 -0.58
CA PRO A 43 9.59 14.90 0.60
C PRO A 43 8.25 15.54 0.96
N ARG A 44 8.08 16.82 0.68
CA ARG A 44 6.85 17.59 1.02
C ARG A 44 5.73 17.45 -0.01
N VAL A 45 6.01 16.88 -1.18
CA VAL A 45 5.06 16.75 -2.29
C VAL A 45 4.87 15.28 -2.61
N ASP A 46 3.63 14.87 -2.91
CA ASP A 46 3.31 13.53 -3.33
C ASP A 46 3.68 13.35 -4.81
N THR A 47 4.86 12.77 -5.05
CA THR A 47 5.39 12.50 -6.40
C THR A 47 5.15 11.06 -6.87
N GLY A 48 4.51 10.23 -6.06
CA GLY A 48 4.29 8.81 -6.35
C GLY A 48 3.22 8.54 -7.40
N ASP A 49 3.07 7.26 -7.75
CA ASP A 49 2.15 6.79 -8.78
C ASP A 49 0.95 6.07 -8.16
N PHE A 50 -0.12 5.91 -8.96
CA PHE A 50 -1.23 5.04 -8.60
C PHE A 50 -0.84 3.59 -8.85
N ILE A 51 -1.11 2.72 -7.87
CA ILE A 51 -0.79 1.29 -7.95
C ILE A 51 -2.05 0.47 -7.73
N VAL A 52 -2.30 -0.44 -8.67
CA VAL A 52 -3.36 -1.44 -8.58
C VAL A 52 -2.71 -2.79 -8.31
N ILE A 53 -3.07 -3.43 -7.21
CA ILE A 53 -2.57 -4.75 -6.85
C ILE A 53 -3.68 -5.77 -7.07
N ILE A 54 -3.39 -6.79 -7.86
CA ILE A 54 -4.29 -7.90 -8.12
C ILE A 54 -3.80 -9.18 -7.44
N ASN A 55 -4.68 -10.16 -7.29
CA ASN A 55 -4.39 -11.44 -6.64
C ASN A 55 -3.88 -11.30 -5.20
N ALA A 56 -4.39 -10.33 -4.45
CA ALA A 56 -4.00 -10.10 -3.06
C ALA A 56 -4.31 -11.29 -2.14
N SER A 57 -5.27 -12.15 -2.51
CA SER A 57 -5.56 -13.39 -1.78
C SER A 57 -4.45 -14.43 -1.88
N LYS A 58 -3.58 -14.33 -2.87
CA LYS A 58 -2.48 -15.28 -3.15
C LYS A 58 -1.13 -14.81 -2.61
N ILE A 59 -1.10 -13.78 -1.80
CA ILE A 59 0.13 -13.26 -1.21
C ILE A 59 0.75 -14.28 -0.27
N ARG A 60 2.09 -14.35 -0.26
CA ARG A 60 2.84 -15.27 0.59
C ARG A 60 3.52 -14.53 1.73
N VAL A 61 3.51 -15.13 2.91
CA VAL A 61 4.30 -14.71 4.07
C VAL A 61 5.31 -15.80 4.41
N THR A 62 6.46 -15.39 4.98
CA THR A 62 7.54 -16.29 5.34
C THR A 62 7.45 -16.74 6.81
N GLY A 63 8.06 -17.88 7.12
CA GLY A 63 8.09 -18.42 8.48
C GLY A 63 6.70 -18.80 8.99
N THR A 64 6.47 -18.60 10.29
CA THR A 64 5.21 -18.92 10.98
C THR A 64 4.23 -17.74 11.02
N LYS A 65 4.45 -16.69 10.24
CA LYS A 65 3.62 -15.46 10.26
C LYS A 65 2.15 -15.70 9.95
N SER A 66 1.82 -16.75 9.21
CA SER A 66 0.42 -17.08 8.89
C SER A 66 -0.43 -17.28 10.14
N THR A 67 0.16 -17.83 11.20
CA THR A 67 -0.51 -18.05 12.50
C THR A 67 -0.06 -17.06 13.57
N ASP A 68 1.20 -16.61 13.54
CA ASP A 68 1.81 -15.79 14.60
C ASP A 68 1.61 -14.29 14.40
N LYS A 69 1.48 -13.82 13.15
CA LYS A 69 1.19 -12.41 12.88
C LYS A 69 -0.23 -12.09 13.30
N ILE A 70 -0.39 -11.18 14.29
CA ILE A 70 -1.68 -10.82 14.85
C ILE A 70 -1.99 -9.35 14.55
N TYR A 71 -3.22 -9.10 14.06
CA TYR A 71 -3.73 -7.77 13.82
C TYR A 71 -4.74 -7.42 14.91
N TYR A 72 -4.48 -6.32 15.62
CA TYR A 72 -5.32 -5.86 16.71
C TYR A 72 -6.19 -4.68 16.26
N ARG A 73 -7.41 -4.64 16.78
CA ARG A 73 -8.32 -3.50 16.68
C ARG A 73 -9.01 -3.28 18.01
N HIS A 74 -9.43 -2.05 18.27
CA HIS A 74 -10.12 -1.69 19.50
C HIS A 74 -11.48 -1.10 19.18
N SER A 75 -12.52 -1.49 19.95
CA SER A 75 -13.88 -1.00 19.76
C SER A 75 -14.12 0.39 20.36
N GLY A 76 -13.18 0.90 21.18
CA GLY A 76 -13.33 2.13 21.94
C GLY A 76 -13.88 1.95 23.36
N TYR A 77 -14.34 0.76 23.71
CA TYR A 77 -14.85 0.42 25.04
C TYR A 77 -13.78 -0.26 25.89
N PRO A 78 -13.81 -0.14 27.24
CA PRO A 78 -12.89 -0.86 28.12
C PRO A 78 -12.91 -2.37 27.85
N GLY A 79 -11.73 -2.98 27.66
CA GLY A 79 -11.61 -4.39 27.34
C GLY A 79 -12.00 -4.77 25.93
N GLY A 80 -12.35 -3.81 25.05
CA GLY A 80 -12.81 -4.03 23.68
C GLY A 80 -11.69 -4.23 22.66
N ILE A 81 -10.68 -5.02 22.97
CA ILE A 81 -9.61 -5.35 22.01
C ILE A 81 -9.94 -6.66 21.27
N TYR A 82 -9.76 -6.64 19.95
CA TYR A 82 -9.96 -7.79 19.09
C TYR A 82 -8.66 -8.15 18.41
N ALA A 83 -8.37 -9.44 18.34
CA ALA A 83 -7.17 -9.99 17.71
C ALA A 83 -7.57 -10.93 16.57
N THR A 84 -6.89 -10.81 15.43
CA THR A 84 -7.09 -11.69 14.26
C THR A 84 -5.72 -12.03 13.70
N ASN A 85 -5.44 -13.31 13.45
CA ASN A 85 -4.18 -13.71 12.83
C ASN A 85 -4.21 -13.48 11.31
N PHE A 86 -3.04 -13.60 10.67
CA PHE A 86 -2.93 -13.36 9.23
C PHE A 86 -3.83 -14.30 8.41
N ARG A 87 -3.86 -15.57 8.76
CA ARG A 87 -4.66 -16.58 8.04
C ARG A 87 -6.15 -16.24 8.06
N ASP A 88 -6.69 -15.89 9.24
CA ASP A 88 -8.10 -15.54 9.39
C ASP A 88 -8.43 -14.19 8.72
N MET A 89 -7.54 -13.23 8.82
CA MET A 89 -7.67 -11.94 8.13
C MET A 89 -7.74 -12.13 6.61
N GLN A 90 -6.86 -12.97 6.08
CA GLN A 90 -6.81 -13.25 4.64
C GLN A 90 -8.05 -14.00 4.15
N ALA A 91 -8.61 -14.91 4.98
CA ALA A 91 -9.82 -15.65 4.65
C ALA A 91 -11.06 -14.75 4.63
N LYS A 92 -11.20 -13.85 5.61
CA LYS A 92 -12.36 -12.95 5.74
C LYS A 92 -12.28 -11.71 4.85
N HIS A 93 -11.12 -11.10 4.79
CA HIS A 93 -10.89 -9.83 4.09
C HIS A 93 -9.59 -9.91 3.29
N PRO A 94 -9.58 -10.57 2.11
CA PRO A 94 -8.39 -10.63 1.27
C PRO A 94 -7.91 -9.21 0.89
N GLY A 95 -6.63 -8.97 1.01
CA GLY A 95 -6.03 -7.67 0.70
C GLY A 95 -5.91 -6.70 1.87
N ARG A 96 -6.66 -6.89 2.94
CA ARG A 96 -6.59 -5.99 4.10
C ARG A 96 -5.24 -6.06 4.81
N ALA A 97 -4.65 -7.26 4.90
CA ALA A 97 -3.30 -7.44 5.46
C ALA A 97 -2.24 -6.71 4.62
N LEU A 98 -2.35 -6.78 3.30
CA LEU A 98 -1.47 -6.07 2.37
C LEU A 98 -1.60 -4.55 2.52
N GLU A 99 -2.81 -4.04 2.59
CA GLU A 99 -3.07 -2.61 2.81
C GLU A 99 -2.44 -2.12 4.12
N LYS A 100 -2.58 -2.87 5.20
CA LYS A 100 -1.97 -2.53 6.49
C LYS A 100 -0.45 -2.55 6.45
N ALA A 101 0.14 -3.52 5.76
CA ALA A 101 1.60 -3.61 5.61
C ALA A 101 2.15 -2.39 4.86
N VAL A 102 1.54 -2.01 3.74
CA VAL A 102 1.95 -0.84 2.96
C VAL A 102 1.75 0.45 3.76
N LYS A 103 0.61 0.59 4.43
CA LYS A 103 0.34 1.76 5.28
C LYS A 103 1.37 1.92 6.38
N GLY A 104 1.84 0.83 6.98
CA GLY A 104 2.89 0.85 7.99
C GLY A 104 4.25 1.28 7.47
N MET A 105 4.52 1.08 6.17
CA MET A 105 5.77 1.49 5.51
C MET A 105 5.77 2.94 5.04
N LEU A 106 4.61 3.56 4.94
CA LEU A 106 4.47 4.95 4.50
C LEU A 106 4.57 5.92 5.69
N PRO A 107 4.94 7.20 5.44
CA PRO A 107 4.99 8.21 6.50
C PRO A 107 3.63 8.38 7.18
N LYS A 108 3.65 8.78 8.44
CA LYS A 108 2.46 9.17 9.18
C LYS A 108 2.17 10.65 8.92
N GLY A 109 0.89 11.00 8.86
CA GLY A 109 0.45 12.38 8.66
C GLY A 109 -0.38 12.56 7.40
N PRO A 110 -0.84 13.80 7.10
CA PRO A 110 -1.75 14.04 5.99
C PRO A 110 -1.22 13.60 4.62
N LEU A 111 0.04 13.85 4.35
CA LEU A 111 0.67 13.44 3.08
C LEU A 111 0.76 11.92 2.95
N GLY A 112 1.19 11.22 4.01
CA GLY A 112 1.25 9.76 4.03
C GLY A 112 -0.12 9.11 3.83
N TYR A 113 -1.15 9.66 4.44
CA TYR A 113 -2.52 9.16 4.26
C TYR A 113 -3.05 9.41 2.85
N ALA A 114 -2.66 10.52 2.23
CA ALA A 114 -2.96 10.77 0.81
C ALA A 114 -2.26 9.75 -0.11
N MET A 115 -1.03 9.36 0.21
CA MET A 115 -0.30 8.33 -0.54
C MET A 115 -0.99 6.97 -0.47
N VAL A 116 -1.53 6.58 0.68
CA VAL A 116 -2.26 5.31 0.84
C VAL A 116 -3.50 5.26 -0.07
N LYS A 117 -4.16 6.38 -0.30
CA LYS A 117 -5.33 6.44 -1.17
C LYS A 117 -5.04 6.12 -2.63
N LYS A 118 -3.80 6.22 -3.07
CA LYS A 118 -3.38 5.83 -4.42
C LYS A 118 -3.19 4.32 -4.59
N LEU A 119 -3.22 3.58 -3.50
CA LEU A 119 -3.14 2.12 -3.51
C LEU A 119 -4.54 1.54 -3.66
N LYS A 120 -4.72 0.71 -4.68
CA LYS A 120 -5.95 -0.04 -4.94
C LYS A 120 -5.64 -1.53 -4.88
N VAL A 121 -6.30 -2.27 -3.99
CA VAL A 121 -6.02 -3.69 -3.75
C VAL A 121 -7.25 -4.51 -4.07
N TYR A 122 -7.08 -5.57 -4.88
CA TYR A 122 -8.13 -6.48 -5.27
C TYR A 122 -7.70 -7.93 -5.03
N ALA A 123 -8.61 -8.73 -4.48
CA ALA A 123 -8.34 -10.12 -4.14
C ALA A 123 -8.15 -11.02 -5.36
N GLY A 124 -8.91 -10.77 -6.43
CA GLY A 124 -8.86 -11.55 -7.68
C GLY A 124 -7.96 -10.96 -8.74
N ALA A 125 -7.98 -11.56 -9.93
CA ALA A 125 -7.19 -11.13 -11.08
C ALA A 125 -7.79 -9.95 -11.86
N THR A 126 -9.06 -9.62 -11.59
CA THR A 126 -9.77 -8.54 -12.29
C THR A 126 -9.80 -7.27 -11.46
N HIS A 127 -9.77 -6.12 -12.13
CA HIS A 127 -9.87 -4.80 -11.49
C HIS A 127 -10.75 -3.87 -12.34
N PRO A 128 -11.44 -2.88 -11.73
CA PRO A 128 -12.31 -1.96 -12.46
C PRO A 128 -11.58 -0.79 -13.13
N HIS A 129 -10.25 -0.75 -13.12
CA HIS A 129 -9.46 0.38 -13.60
C HIS A 129 -9.00 0.24 -15.05
N THR A 130 -9.82 -0.37 -15.93
CA THR A 130 -9.48 -0.55 -17.34
C THR A 130 -9.40 0.78 -18.11
N ALA A 131 -10.18 1.78 -17.69
CA ALA A 131 -10.17 3.11 -18.30
C ALA A 131 -8.83 3.85 -18.13
N GLN A 132 -8.10 3.56 -17.06
CA GLN A 132 -6.78 4.15 -16.80
C GLN A 132 -5.66 3.45 -17.56
N ALA A 133 -5.91 2.33 -18.22
CA ALA A 133 -4.93 1.54 -18.98
C ALA A 133 -3.61 1.29 -18.22
N PRO A 134 -3.67 0.77 -16.97
CA PRO A 134 -2.46 0.57 -16.17
C PRO A 134 -1.52 -0.49 -16.71
#